data_af9a7a277eecb4b30ce4522a474e4e78
#
_entry.id   af9a7a277eecb4b30ce4522a474e4e78
#
_cell.length_a   1.000
_cell.length_b   1.000
_cell.length_c   1.000
_cell.angle_alpha   90.00
_cell.angle_beta   90.00
_cell.angle_gamma   90.00
#
_symmetry.space_group_name_H-M   'P 1'
#
loop_
_entity.id
_entity.type
_entity.pdbx_description
1 polymer ?
#
loop_
_entity_poly.entity_id
_entity_poly.type
_entity_poly.pdbx_seq_one_letter_code
_entity_poly.pdbx_strand_id
1 'polypeptide(L)'
;EVDMTSVLQTPSFSEIDGEGKEIGSIQGWITNGNQYAMSANNYEFYNLKDADIHQTVYGLPKGYYRLAYNGLYRAGDLTPAALSRREGKEPLNASVYVEAGEGKWNEPLASIFDGMGEYKYTSDDKVLPDSLFPNSNALYHIVVNHVKSADLAFQDGLYAGDFAFYVAEDGQPVTIGVRKDSLVANDWTIFDNFKLVYYGDGDSNRPEDFISSVEGTVSDGTATIVYSTWYTINGVRVAEPKRRGIYIRQDMMSDGTRKTVKVMIRE
;
A
#
# COMPACT_ATOMS: atom_id res chain seq x y z
N GLU A 1 -20.17 -10.33 2.32
CA GLU A 1 -18.70 -10.42 2.26
C GLU A 1 -18.27 -11.87 2.45
N VAL A 2 -17.37 -12.34 1.61
CA VAL A 2 -16.81 -13.70 1.66
C VAL A 2 -15.28 -13.59 1.65
N ASP A 3 -14.64 -14.24 2.64
CA ASP A 3 -13.18 -14.36 2.65
C ASP A 3 -12.74 -15.33 1.55
N MET A 4 -11.98 -14.84 0.59
CA MET A 4 -11.41 -15.55 -0.54
C MET A 4 -9.89 -15.70 -0.43
N THR A 5 -9.30 -15.38 0.72
CA THR A 5 -7.83 -15.40 0.92
C THR A 5 -7.21 -16.76 0.59
N SER A 6 -7.97 -17.86 0.78
CA SER A 6 -7.50 -19.22 0.48
C SER A 6 -7.21 -19.49 -1.00
N VAL A 7 -7.63 -18.63 -1.92
CA VAL A 7 -7.27 -18.76 -3.35
C VAL A 7 -5.85 -18.22 -3.64
N LEU A 8 -5.30 -17.40 -2.73
CA LEU A 8 -3.92 -16.94 -2.79
C LEU A 8 -2.98 -18.03 -2.26
N GLN A 9 -1.88 -18.23 -2.95
CA GLN A 9 -0.82 -19.10 -2.45
C GLN A 9 0.14 -18.28 -1.57
N THR A 10 0.53 -18.83 -0.43
CA THR A 10 1.42 -18.19 0.56
C THR A 10 1.19 -16.67 0.71
N PRO A 11 -0.02 -16.24 1.08
CA PRO A 11 -0.38 -14.82 1.14
C PRO A 11 0.38 -14.04 2.24
N SER A 12 0.99 -14.76 3.17
CA SER A 12 1.87 -14.22 4.22
C SER A 12 3.34 -14.61 4.02
N PHE A 13 3.73 -14.96 2.79
CA PHE A 13 5.11 -15.38 2.44
C PHE A 13 5.69 -16.44 3.36
N SER A 14 4.84 -17.27 3.94
CA SER A 14 5.21 -18.36 4.82
C SER A 14 4.39 -19.63 4.55
N GLU A 15 4.94 -20.75 4.98
CA GLU A 15 4.27 -22.05 4.99
C GLU A 15 4.69 -22.87 6.19
N ILE A 16 3.92 -23.88 6.53
CA ILE A 16 4.29 -24.84 7.58
C ILE A 16 5.03 -26.00 6.94
N ASP A 17 6.27 -26.24 7.36
CA ASP A 17 7.09 -27.36 6.88
C ASP A 17 6.60 -28.72 7.40
N GLY A 18 7.26 -29.78 6.95
CA GLY A 18 6.94 -31.15 7.36
C GLY A 18 7.16 -31.47 8.86
N GLU A 19 7.80 -30.57 9.60
CA GLU A 19 8.03 -30.66 11.05
C GLU A 19 7.07 -29.78 11.86
N GLY A 20 6.15 -29.06 11.19
CA GLY A 20 5.20 -28.16 11.83
C GLY A 20 5.77 -26.78 12.16
N LYS A 21 6.93 -26.43 11.60
CA LYS A 21 7.60 -25.15 11.79
C LYS A 21 7.22 -24.20 10.66
N GLU A 22 6.94 -22.95 10.99
CA GLU A 22 6.75 -21.90 10.02
C GLU A 22 8.07 -21.49 9.37
N ILE A 23 8.11 -21.52 8.04
CA ILE A 23 9.25 -21.15 7.21
C ILE A 23 8.81 -20.16 6.14
N GLY A 24 9.73 -19.32 5.66
CA GLY A 24 9.45 -18.42 4.55
C GLY A 24 9.20 -19.17 3.25
N SER A 25 8.20 -18.75 2.48
CA SER A 25 7.84 -19.36 1.19
C SER A 25 7.28 -18.32 0.22
N ILE A 26 7.66 -18.45 -1.06
CA ILE A 26 7.09 -17.71 -2.18
C ILE A 26 6.34 -18.65 -3.14
N GLN A 27 5.86 -19.80 -2.66
CA GLN A 27 5.12 -20.72 -3.49
C GLN A 27 3.94 -20.01 -4.16
N GLY A 28 3.81 -20.15 -5.47
CA GLY A 28 2.77 -19.50 -6.26
C GLY A 28 3.07 -18.07 -6.69
N TRP A 29 4.10 -17.44 -6.15
CA TRP A 29 4.56 -16.13 -6.58
C TRP A 29 5.65 -16.22 -7.65
N ILE A 30 5.61 -15.29 -8.59
CA ILE A 30 6.60 -15.13 -9.66
C ILE A 30 7.32 -13.81 -9.42
N THR A 31 8.64 -13.82 -9.46
CA THR A 31 9.47 -12.61 -9.38
C THR A 31 10.28 -12.43 -10.65
N ASN A 32 10.66 -11.21 -10.97
CA ASN A 32 11.48 -10.89 -12.14
C ASN A 32 12.97 -11.24 -11.99
N GLY A 33 13.32 -12.09 -11.02
CA GLY A 33 14.69 -12.55 -10.78
C GLY A 33 15.57 -11.61 -9.98
N ASN A 34 15.03 -10.51 -9.47
CA ASN A 34 15.75 -9.64 -8.55
C ASN A 34 16.02 -10.34 -7.21
N GLN A 35 17.10 -9.94 -6.55
CA GLN A 35 17.40 -10.44 -5.22
C GLN A 35 16.31 -10.03 -4.24
N TYR A 36 15.96 -10.96 -3.38
CA TYR A 36 15.00 -10.76 -2.30
C TYR A 36 15.54 -11.35 -1.01
N ALA A 37 15.17 -10.80 0.11
CA ALA A 37 15.31 -11.45 1.38
C ALA A 37 13.94 -11.84 1.90
N MET A 38 13.79 -13.10 2.24
CA MET A 38 12.70 -13.63 3.02
C MET A 38 13.21 -13.83 4.44
N SER A 39 12.64 -13.11 5.36
CA SER A 39 12.74 -13.43 6.76
C SER A 39 11.36 -13.86 7.20
N ALA A 40 11.24 -14.91 8.01
CA ALA A 40 9.96 -15.47 8.41
C ALA A 40 8.81 -14.46 8.34
N ASN A 41 7.82 -14.73 7.49
CA ASN A 41 6.56 -14.01 7.40
C ASN A 41 6.63 -12.59 6.80
N ASN A 42 7.48 -12.33 5.83
CA ASN A 42 7.43 -11.14 4.98
C ASN A 42 8.37 -11.27 3.79
N TYR A 43 8.20 -10.38 2.82
CA TYR A 43 9.03 -10.29 1.64
C TYR A 43 9.54 -8.87 1.45
N GLU A 44 10.80 -8.70 1.02
CA GLU A 44 11.40 -7.39 0.85
C GLU A 44 12.13 -7.19 -0.48
N PHE A 45 12.15 -5.93 -0.93
CA PHE A 45 13.08 -5.42 -1.91
C PHE A 45 14.01 -4.41 -1.24
N TYR A 46 15.31 -4.61 -1.36
CA TYR A 46 16.28 -3.66 -0.85
C TYR A 46 17.22 -3.19 -1.97
N ASN A 47 17.28 -1.88 -2.19
CA ASN A 47 18.16 -1.23 -3.16
C ASN A 47 18.05 -1.84 -4.57
N LEU A 48 16.85 -2.19 -5.00
CA LEU A 48 16.57 -2.76 -6.31
C LEU A 48 15.90 -1.73 -7.22
N LYS A 49 16.30 -1.76 -8.50
CA LYS A 49 15.59 -1.07 -9.57
C LYS A 49 14.52 -2.00 -10.15
N ASP A 50 13.47 -1.68 -10.64
CA ASP A 50 12.52 -2.50 -11.40
C ASP A 50 12.22 -3.88 -10.75
N ALA A 51 11.87 -3.90 -9.49
CA ALA A 51 11.50 -5.12 -8.78
C ALA A 51 9.99 -5.39 -8.94
N ASP A 52 9.64 -6.66 -9.16
CA ASP A 52 8.26 -7.14 -9.24
C ASP A 52 8.14 -8.53 -8.62
N ILE A 53 7.07 -8.75 -7.86
CA ILE A 53 6.60 -10.06 -7.44
C ILE A 53 5.09 -10.12 -7.55
N HIS A 54 4.57 -11.17 -8.18
CA HIS A 54 3.14 -11.32 -8.38
C HIS A 54 2.70 -12.79 -8.42
N GLN A 55 1.40 -13.00 -8.25
CA GLN A 55 0.73 -14.25 -8.55
C GLN A 55 -0.51 -14.00 -9.40
N THR A 56 -0.89 -14.96 -10.22
CA THR A 56 -2.13 -14.92 -11.00
C THR A 56 -3.11 -15.95 -10.45
N VAL A 57 -4.28 -15.45 -10.06
CA VAL A 57 -5.40 -16.24 -9.54
C VAL A 57 -6.41 -16.48 -10.64
N TYR A 58 -6.98 -17.67 -10.67
CA TYR A 58 -8.00 -18.09 -11.64
C TYR A 58 -9.29 -18.52 -10.91
N GLY A 59 -10.39 -18.50 -11.64
CA GLY A 59 -11.68 -19.03 -11.13
C GLY A 59 -12.40 -18.11 -10.15
N LEU A 60 -12.01 -16.86 -10.03
CA LEU A 60 -12.73 -15.88 -9.24
C LEU A 60 -14.11 -15.57 -9.88
N PRO A 61 -15.20 -15.51 -9.12
CA PRO A 61 -16.49 -14.99 -9.60
C PRO A 61 -16.40 -13.55 -10.05
N LYS A 62 -17.22 -13.17 -11.01
CA LYS A 62 -17.46 -11.78 -11.36
C LYS A 62 -17.93 -10.98 -10.14
N GLY A 63 -17.47 -9.74 -9.97
CA GLY A 63 -17.92 -8.83 -8.91
C GLY A 63 -16.83 -8.01 -8.26
N TYR A 64 -17.19 -7.38 -7.15
CA TYR A 64 -16.32 -6.49 -6.39
C TYR A 64 -15.51 -7.26 -5.37
N TYR A 65 -14.25 -6.86 -5.26
CA TYR A 65 -13.27 -7.41 -4.34
C TYR A 65 -12.55 -6.30 -3.58
N ARG A 66 -11.99 -6.66 -2.43
CA ARG A 66 -11.01 -5.84 -1.71
C ARG A 66 -9.75 -6.66 -1.48
N LEU A 67 -8.63 -6.11 -1.86
CA LEU A 67 -7.31 -6.60 -1.51
C LEU A 67 -6.80 -5.78 -0.32
N ALA A 68 -6.53 -6.44 0.81
CA ALA A 68 -5.86 -5.85 1.96
C ALA A 68 -4.45 -6.44 2.11
N TYR A 69 -3.54 -5.69 2.70
CA TYR A 69 -2.14 -6.08 2.90
C TYR A 69 -1.50 -5.23 3.99
N ASN A 70 -0.32 -5.63 4.44
CA ASN A 70 0.60 -4.75 5.15
C ASN A 70 1.80 -4.44 4.26
N GLY A 71 2.29 -3.21 4.32
CA GLY A 71 3.48 -2.87 3.55
C GLY A 71 3.94 -1.44 3.74
N LEU A 72 5.26 -1.26 3.70
CA LEU A 72 5.89 0.05 3.81
C LEU A 72 6.97 0.24 2.75
N TYR A 73 7.26 1.48 2.47
CA TYR A 73 8.37 1.93 1.64
C TYR A 73 9.19 3.01 2.35
N ARG A 74 10.52 2.88 2.26
CA ARG A 74 11.48 3.88 2.69
C ARG A 74 12.30 4.36 1.48
N ALA A 75 12.22 5.64 1.19
CA ALA A 75 12.86 6.26 0.04
C ALA A 75 14.35 6.56 0.28
N GLY A 76 15.18 5.54 0.44
CA GLY A 76 16.61 5.66 0.68
C GLY A 76 16.98 5.66 2.18
N ASP A 77 18.10 6.30 2.52
CA ASP A 77 18.53 6.42 3.93
C ASP A 77 17.54 7.25 4.74
N LEU A 78 17.37 6.92 6.02
CA LEU A 78 16.33 7.49 6.89
C LEU A 78 16.34 9.03 6.97
N THR A 79 17.51 9.64 7.15
CA THR A 79 17.58 11.11 7.29
C THR A 79 17.23 11.85 5.98
N PRO A 80 17.79 11.51 4.81
CA PRO A 80 17.36 12.07 3.54
C PRO A 80 15.87 11.82 3.24
N ALA A 81 15.38 10.63 3.52
CA ALA A 81 13.97 10.27 3.32
C ALA A 81 13.04 11.13 4.21
N ALA A 82 13.38 11.32 5.50
CA ALA A 82 12.62 12.16 6.41
C ALA A 82 12.62 13.65 5.97
N LEU A 83 13.74 14.15 5.47
CA LEU A 83 13.81 15.49 4.91
C LEU A 83 12.96 15.64 3.66
N SER A 84 13.02 14.67 2.74
CA SER A 84 12.18 14.64 1.54
C SER A 84 10.69 14.62 1.87
N ARG A 85 10.30 13.80 2.86
CA ARG A 85 8.92 13.76 3.36
C ARG A 85 8.49 15.10 3.95
N ARG A 86 9.30 15.72 4.80
CA ARG A 86 9.02 17.04 5.38
C ARG A 86 8.78 18.10 4.31
N GLU A 87 9.49 18.00 3.19
CA GLU A 87 9.34 18.90 2.05
C GLU A 87 8.19 18.53 1.11
N GLY A 88 7.46 17.46 1.39
CA GLY A 88 6.39 16.95 0.51
C GLY A 88 6.90 16.36 -0.81
N LYS A 89 8.15 15.90 -0.84
CA LYS A 89 8.84 15.39 -2.05
C LYS A 89 9.25 13.92 -1.92
N GLU A 90 8.75 13.21 -0.91
CA GLU A 90 9.07 11.80 -0.73
C GLU A 90 8.56 10.99 -1.92
N PRO A 91 9.44 10.31 -2.68
CA PRO A 91 9.00 9.44 -3.76
C PRO A 91 8.51 8.12 -3.17
N LEU A 92 7.24 7.76 -3.42
CA LEU A 92 6.69 6.45 -3.06
C LEU A 92 6.72 5.57 -4.32
N ASN A 93 7.85 4.94 -4.59
CA ASN A 93 8.12 4.22 -5.83
C ASN A 93 7.63 2.77 -5.83
N ALA A 94 7.11 2.27 -4.71
CA ALA A 94 6.59 0.91 -4.59
C ALA A 94 5.09 0.93 -4.41
N SER A 95 4.39 0.01 -5.08
CA SER A 95 2.93 -0.10 -5.01
C SER A 95 2.48 -1.56 -5.02
N VAL A 96 1.37 -1.83 -4.33
CA VAL A 96 0.57 -3.03 -4.54
C VAL A 96 -0.34 -2.80 -5.74
N TYR A 97 -0.50 -3.81 -6.59
CA TYR A 97 -1.33 -3.68 -7.78
C TYR A 97 -2.22 -4.91 -8.01
N VAL A 98 -3.30 -4.69 -8.75
CA VAL A 98 -4.16 -5.73 -9.29
C VAL A 98 -4.42 -5.44 -10.76
N GLU A 99 -4.31 -6.48 -11.60
CA GLU A 99 -4.69 -6.43 -13.01
C GLU A 99 -5.72 -7.54 -13.30
N ALA A 100 -6.88 -7.17 -13.85
CA ALA A 100 -7.97 -8.08 -14.18
C ALA A 100 -8.62 -7.67 -15.51
N GLY A 101 -8.32 -8.40 -16.58
CA GLY A 101 -8.71 -8.01 -17.94
C GLY A 101 -8.14 -6.65 -18.33
N GLU A 102 -9.00 -5.72 -18.71
CA GLU A 102 -8.62 -4.33 -19.01
C GLU A 102 -8.41 -3.49 -17.73
N GLY A 103 -8.92 -3.96 -16.59
CA GLY A 103 -8.86 -3.25 -15.31
C GLY A 103 -7.47 -3.28 -14.67
N LYS A 104 -7.03 -2.09 -14.20
CA LYS A 104 -5.75 -1.92 -13.47
C LYS A 104 -5.97 -1.03 -12.28
N TRP A 105 -5.57 -1.52 -11.13
CA TRP A 105 -5.64 -0.80 -9.86
C TRP A 105 -4.28 -0.88 -9.18
N ASN A 106 -3.85 0.19 -8.56
CA ASN A 106 -2.64 0.21 -7.78
C ASN A 106 -2.72 1.22 -6.65
N GLU A 107 -2.09 0.91 -5.54
CA GLU A 107 -1.98 1.78 -4.37
C GLU A 107 -0.51 1.84 -3.93
N PRO A 108 0.09 3.04 -3.78
CA PRO A 108 1.41 3.16 -3.21
C PRO A 108 1.47 2.57 -1.81
N LEU A 109 2.56 1.89 -1.48
CA LEU A 109 2.82 1.46 -0.12
C LEU A 109 2.97 2.66 0.81
N ALA A 110 2.57 2.47 2.07
CA ALA A 110 2.72 3.49 3.09
C ALA A 110 4.18 3.93 3.25
N SER A 111 4.42 5.20 3.52
CA SER A 111 5.75 5.63 3.92
C SER A 111 6.12 5.00 5.27
N ILE A 112 7.39 4.65 5.44
CA ILE A 112 7.92 4.18 6.73
C ILE A 112 7.60 5.16 7.89
N PHE A 113 7.44 6.44 7.58
CA PHE A 113 7.12 7.48 8.56
C PHE A 113 5.64 7.53 8.96
N ASP A 114 4.74 6.83 8.24
CA ASP A 114 3.33 6.76 8.60
C ASP A 114 3.07 5.89 9.85
N GLY A 115 3.98 4.95 10.13
CA GLY A 115 3.93 4.08 11.30
C GLY A 115 4.96 4.44 12.39
N MET A 116 5.44 5.68 12.44
CA MET A 116 6.31 6.11 13.54
C MET A 116 5.61 5.96 14.89
N GLY A 117 6.34 5.38 15.85
CA GLY A 117 5.84 5.10 17.19
C GLY A 117 6.68 5.68 18.32
N GLU A 118 6.26 5.37 19.54
CA GLU A 118 6.92 5.81 20.77
C GLU A 118 7.81 4.74 21.40
N TYR A 119 7.86 3.53 20.84
CA TYR A 119 8.67 2.43 21.33
C TYR A 119 9.35 1.67 20.18
N LYS A 120 10.41 0.96 20.51
CA LYS A 120 11.14 0.09 19.59
C LYS A 120 10.58 -1.32 19.64
N TYR A 121 10.32 -1.91 18.49
CA TYR A 121 10.04 -3.34 18.37
C TYR A 121 11.30 -4.19 18.53
N THR A 122 12.43 -3.67 18.02
CA THR A 122 13.75 -4.31 18.14
C THR A 122 14.84 -3.28 18.44
N SER A 123 16.02 -3.72 18.82
CA SER A 123 17.19 -2.86 19.02
C SER A 123 17.65 -2.13 17.75
N ASP A 124 17.27 -2.65 16.57
CA ASP A 124 17.68 -2.11 15.27
C ASP A 124 16.88 -0.89 14.85
N ASP A 125 15.71 -0.67 15.48
CA ASP A 125 14.84 0.47 15.20
C ASP A 125 15.51 1.78 15.57
N LYS A 126 15.26 2.78 14.76
CA LYS A 126 15.95 4.08 14.84
C LYS A 126 15.07 5.14 15.48
N VAL A 127 15.67 5.85 16.43
CA VAL A 127 15.12 7.09 16.97
C VAL A 127 15.60 8.23 16.06
N LEU A 128 14.66 8.94 15.47
CA LEU A 128 14.96 10.09 14.64
C LEU A 128 14.85 11.38 15.45
N PRO A 129 15.67 12.40 15.17
CA PRO A 129 15.64 13.66 15.92
C PRO A 129 14.37 14.46 15.58
N ASP A 130 13.81 15.12 16.57
CA ASP A 130 12.59 15.95 16.47
C ASP A 130 12.70 17.05 15.42
N SER A 131 13.91 17.53 15.17
CA SER A 131 14.17 18.52 14.13
C SER A 131 13.77 18.09 12.71
N LEU A 132 13.62 16.79 12.47
CA LEU A 132 13.10 16.26 11.20
C LEU A 132 11.57 16.37 11.12
N PHE A 133 10.89 16.49 12.25
CA PHE A 133 9.42 16.49 12.36
C PHE A 133 8.89 17.67 13.16
N PRO A 134 9.18 18.93 12.75
CA PRO A 134 8.92 20.13 13.56
C PRO A 134 7.43 20.38 13.87
N ASN A 135 6.52 19.72 13.15
CA ASN A 135 5.08 19.84 13.33
C ASN A 135 4.46 18.62 14.03
N SER A 136 5.26 17.69 14.51
CA SER A 136 4.81 16.52 15.27
C SER A 136 4.72 16.86 16.75
N ASN A 137 3.67 16.38 17.39
CA ASN A 137 3.50 16.45 18.86
C ASN A 137 3.93 15.14 19.55
N ALA A 138 4.48 14.17 18.79
CA ALA A 138 4.95 12.92 19.35
C ALA A 138 6.20 13.15 20.21
N LEU A 139 6.30 12.42 21.34
CA LEU A 139 7.46 12.49 22.23
C LEU A 139 8.70 11.83 21.64
N TYR A 140 8.49 10.88 20.73
CA TYR A 140 9.54 10.14 20.05
C TYR A 140 9.17 9.90 18.59
N HIS A 141 10.18 9.84 17.74
CA HIS A 141 10.04 9.53 16.31
C HIS A 141 10.83 8.25 16.03
N ILE A 142 10.25 7.11 16.39
CA ILE A 142 10.88 5.80 16.23
C ILE A 142 10.31 5.13 15.00
N VAL A 143 11.19 4.68 14.11
CA VAL A 143 10.85 3.94 12.89
C VAL A 143 11.42 2.54 12.94
N VAL A 144 10.69 1.59 12.39
CA VAL A 144 11.17 0.24 12.13
C VAL A 144 12.40 0.28 11.21
N ASN A 145 13.39 -0.58 11.44
CA ASN A 145 14.59 -0.59 10.60
C ASN A 145 15.18 -1.99 10.41
N HIS A 146 14.35 -3.01 10.59
CA HIS A 146 14.72 -4.40 10.42
C HIS A 146 13.48 -5.21 10.03
N VAL A 147 13.65 -6.28 9.25
CA VAL A 147 12.53 -7.15 8.83
C VAL A 147 11.70 -7.67 10.00
N LYS A 148 12.37 -8.02 11.13
CA LYS A 148 11.66 -8.47 12.34
C LYS A 148 10.84 -7.37 12.99
N SER A 149 11.29 -6.12 13.00
CA SER A 149 10.51 -5.01 13.53
C SER A 149 9.35 -4.64 12.62
N ALA A 150 9.51 -4.76 11.31
CA ALA A 150 8.40 -4.57 10.37
C ALA A 150 7.31 -5.64 10.58
N ASP A 151 7.69 -6.92 10.72
CA ASP A 151 6.77 -8.01 11.04
C ASP A 151 5.95 -7.71 12.32
N LEU A 152 6.59 -7.33 13.41
CA LEU A 152 5.90 -6.97 14.64
C LEU A 152 4.98 -5.74 14.49
N ALA A 153 5.42 -4.74 13.73
CA ALA A 153 4.61 -3.57 13.43
C ALA A 153 3.36 -3.94 12.58
N PHE A 154 3.49 -4.87 11.65
CA PHE A 154 2.37 -5.39 10.86
C PHE A 154 1.36 -6.15 11.75
N GLN A 155 1.84 -6.94 12.71
CA GLN A 155 0.99 -7.62 13.68
C GLN A 155 0.21 -6.64 14.57
N ASP A 156 0.78 -5.47 14.87
CA ASP A 156 0.12 -4.37 15.57
C ASP A 156 -0.80 -3.54 14.65
N GLY A 157 -0.96 -3.92 13.38
CA GLY A 157 -1.82 -3.26 12.42
C GLY A 157 -1.24 -1.99 11.80
N LEU A 158 0.04 -1.70 11.99
CA LEU A 158 0.69 -0.59 11.31
C LEU A 158 0.93 -0.92 9.84
N TYR A 159 1.00 0.12 9.00
CA TYR A 159 1.23 0.02 7.56
C TYR A 159 0.20 -0.85 6.82
N ALA A 160 -1.01 -0.98 7.38
CA ALA A 160 -2.11 -1.63 6.70
C ALA A 160 -2.59 -0.77 5.53
N GLY A 161 -2.78 -1.41 4.39
CA GLY A 161 -3.34 -0.82 3.18
C GLY A 161 -4.42 -1.71 2.60
N ASP A 162 -5.35 -1.12 1.89
CA ASP A 162 -6.35 -1.86 1.12
C ASP A 162 -6.90 -1.02 -0.02
N PHE A 163 -7.41 -1.68 -1.05
CA PHE A 163 -8.19 -1.04 -2.10
C PHE A 163 -9.17 -2.03 -2.74
N ALA A 164 -10.25 -1.49 -3.30
CA ALA A 164 -11.25 -2.27 -4.00
C ALA A 164 -10.94 -2.35 -5.51
N PHE A 165 -11.29 -3.50 -6.13
CA PHE A 165 -11.20 -3.75 -7.56
C PHE A 165 -12.41 -4.55 -8.06
N TYR A 166 -12.53 -4.71 -9.37
CA TYR A 166 -13.66 -5.41 -9.99
C TYR A 166 -13.19 -6.47 -10.99
N VAL A 167 -13.75 -7.65 -10.87
CA VAL A 167 -13.58 -8.76 -11.82
C VAL A 167 -14.78 -8.73 -12.77
N ALA A 168 -14.54 -8.49 -14.07
CA ALA A 168 -15.59 -8.25 -15.05
C ALA A 168 -16.27 -9.52 -15.57
N GLU A 169 -15.56 -10.66 -15.54
CA GLU A 169 -16.05 -11.94 -16.05
C GLU A 169 -15.68 -13.08 -15.09
N ASP A 170 -16.57 -14.05 -14.95
CA ASP A 170 -16.30 -15.25 -14.16
C ASP A 170 -15.06 -15.99 -14.64
N GLY A 171 -14.11 -16.25 -13.74
CA GLY A 171 -12.93 -17.04 -14.02
C GLY A 171 -11.83 -16.33 -14.82
N GLN A 172 -11.98 -15.05 -15.12
CA GLN A 172 -10.89 -14.31 -15.77
C GLN A 172 -9.63 -14.30 -14.90
N PRO A 173 -8.42 -14.31 -15.50
CA PRO A 173 -7.19 -14.21 -14.74
C PRO A 173 -7.12 -12.88 -13.97
N VAL A 174 -6.70 -12.94 -12.70
CA VAL A 174 -6.46 -11.78 -11.84
C VAL A 174 -5.03 -11.85 -11.33
N THR A 175 -4.20 -10.89 -11.72
CA THR A 175 -2.82 -10.77 -11.26
C THR A 175 -2.76 -9.81 -10.09
N ILE A 176 -2.18 -10.26 -8.99
CA ILE A 176 -1.98 -9.49 -7.75
C ILE A 176 -0.48 -9.44 -7.49
N GLY A 177 0.06 -8.27 -7.20
CA GLY A 177 1.49 -8.15 -6.98
C GLY A 177 1.94 -6.89 -6.27
N VAL A 178 3.25 -6.83 -6.03
CA VAL A 178 3.98 -5.64 -5.58
C VAL A 178 5.05 -5.33 -6.59
N ARG A 179 5.13 -4.09 -7.01
CA ARG A 179 6.17 -3.63 -7.93
C ARG A 179 6.83 -2.34 -7.45
N LYS A 180 8.04 -2.16 -7.93
CA LYS A 180 8.86 -0.99 -7.70
C LYS A 180 9.50 -0.57 -9.01
N ASP A 181 9.18 0.63 -9.49
CA ASP A 181 9.48 1.08 -10.84
C ASP A 181 10.81 1.84 -10.98
N SER A 182 11.38 2.32 -9.87
CA SER A 182 12.61 3.11 -9.90
C SER A 182 13.46 2.93 -8.66
N LEU A 183 14.75 3.20 -8.79
CA LEU A 183 15.73 3.11 -7.71
C LEU A 183 15.93 4.46 -7.03
N VAL A 184 15.76 4.47 -5.72
CA VAL A 184 16.41 5.43 -4.83
C VAL A 184 17.47 4.65 -4.05
N ALA A 185 18.71 5.11 -4.05
CA ALA A 185 19.81 4.39 -3.39
C ALA A 185 19.47 4.08 -1.92
N ASN A 186 19.69 2.84 -1.51
CA ASN A 186 19.36 2.31 -0.17
C ASN A 186 17.86 2.32 0.17
N ASP A 187 16.99 2.37 -0.83
CA ASP A 187 15.56 2.25 -0.56
C ASP A 187 15.18 0.84 -0.08
N TRP A 188 14.08 0.77 0.63
CA TRP A 188 13.60 -0.47 1.23
C TRP A 188 12.08 -0.56 1.13
N THR A 189 11.62 -1.68 0.60
CA THR A 189 10.23 -2.07 0.49
C THR A 189 10.04 -3.36 1.24
N ILE A 190 9.05 -3.46 2.11
CA ILE A 190 8.69 -4.70 2.80
C ILE A 190 7.17 -4.81 2.90
N PHE A 191 6.65 -6.01 2.70
CA PHE A 191 5.21 -6.25 2.63
C PHE A 191 4.86 -7.69 3.02
N ASP A 192 3.57 -7.89 3.41
CA ASP A 192 3.05 -9.15 3.95
C ASP A 192 1.53 -9.16 4.03
N ASN A 193 0.95 -10.28 4.50
CA ASN A 193 -0.44 -10.43 4.96
C ASN A 193 -1.50 -10.07 3.93
N PHE A 194 -1.34 -10.56 2.69
CA PHE A 194 -2.36 -10.35 1.66
C PHE A 194 -3.67 -11.05 2.04
N LYS A 195 -4.77 -10.31 1.94
CA LYS A 195 -6.11 -10.82 2.21
C LYS A 195 -7.06 -10.39 1.09
N LEU A 196 -7.86 -11.34 0.61
CA LEU A 196 -8.83 -11.12 -0.45
C LEU A 196 -10.26 -11.33 0.06
N VAL A 197 -11.11 -10.31 -0.11
CA VAL A 197 -12.52 -10.36 0.28
C VAL A 197 -13.40 -10.08 -0.92
N TYR A 198 -14.40 -10.91 -1.15
CA TYR A 198 -15.41 -10.78 -2.20
C TYR A 198 -16.71 -10.19 -1.63
N TYR A 199 -17.26 -9.19 -2.32
CA TYR A 199 -18.48 -8.49 -1.93
C TYR A 199 -19.70 -8.90 -2.72
N GLY A 200 -19.53 -9.58 -3.85
CA GLY A 200 -20.61 -9.97 -4.78
C GLY A 200 -20.63 -9.13 -6.05
N ASP A 201 -21.45 -9.55 -7.00
CA ASP A 201 -21.73 -8.84 -8.24
C ASP A 201 -23.03 -8.00 -8.09
N GLY A 202 -23.00 -6.79 -8.55
CA GLY A 202 -24.13 -5.86 -8.50
C GLY A 202 -23.82 -4.55 -7.77
N ASP A 203 -24.47 -3.47 -8.19
CA ASP A 203 -24.20 -2.11 -7.71
C ASP A 203 -24.40 -1.94 -6.19
N SER A 204 -25.31 -2.74 -5.58
CA SER A 204 -25.51 -2.71 -4.14
C SER A 204 -24.34 -3.27 -3.32
N ASN A 205 -23.45 -4.02 -3.98
CA ASN A 205 -22.28 -4.64 -3.37
C ASN A 205 -20.99 -3.85 -3.65
N ARG A 206 -21.11 -2.75 -4.40
CA ARG A 206 -19.99 -1.90 -4.72
C ARG A 206 -19.46 -1.22 -3.45
N PRO A 207 -18.18 -1.40 -3.11
CA PRO A 207 -17.56 -0.65 -2.02
C PRO A 207 -17.64 0.87 -2.27
N GLU A 208 -17.90 1.66 -1.23
CA GLU A 208 -18.05 3.12 -1.34
C GLU A 208 -16.79 3.80 -1.91
N ASP A 209 -15.63 3.22 -1.66
CA ASP A 209 -14.32 3.69 -2.10
C ASP A 209 -13.83 3.02 -3.40
N PHE A 210 -14.69 2.23 -4.05
CA PHE A 210 -14.34 1.61 -5.33
C PHE A 210 -14.16 2.68 -6.42
N ILE A 211 -13.03 2.58 -7.09
CA ILE A 211 -12.69 3.40 -8.24
C ILE A 211 -12.64 2.48 -9.46
N SER A 212 -13.37 2.83 -10.50
CA SER A 212 -13.20 2.16 -11.79
C SER A 212 -11.74 2.27 -12.21
N SER A 213 -11.18 1.17 -12.74
CA SER A 213 -9.78 1.12 -13.16
C SER A 213 -9.37 2.35 -13.97
N VAL A 214 -8.18 2.86 -13.69
CA VAL A 214 -7.61 3.94 -14.51
C VAL A 214 -7.16 3.31 -15.82
N GLU A 215 -7.95 3.48 -16.90
CA GLU A 215 -7.41 3.29 -18.23
C GLU A 215 -6.28 4.31 -18.43
N GLY A 216 -5.08 3.79 -18.67
CA GLY A 216 -3.93 4.62 -19.03
C GLY A 216 -4.13 5.26 -20.40
N THR A 217 -5.01 6.26 -20.48
CA THR A 217 -4.96 7.21 -21.58
C THR A 217 -3.77 8.12 -21.34
N VAL A 218 -2.75 7.97 -22.13
CA VAL A 218 -1.75 9.02 -22.35
C VAL A 218 -2.53 10.23 -22.88
N SER A 219 -2.99 11.09 -22.01
CA SER A 219 -3.67 12.31 -22.41
C SER A 219 -2.71 13.47 -22.37
N ASP A 220 -2.66 14.09 -23.49
CA ASP A 220 -2.23 15.43 -23.82
C ASP A 220 -2.63 16.46 -22.73
N GLY A 221 -1.77 16.67 -21.74
CA GLY A 221 -1.62 17.93 -21.01
C GLY A 221 -2.71 18.42 -20.05
N THR A 222 -3.84 17.73 -19.82
CA THR A 222 -4.85 18.15 -18.83
C THR A 222 -5.35 16.98 -18.00
N ALA A 223 -4.60 16.65 -16.96
CA ALA A 223 -5.04 15.67 -15.96
C ALA A 223 -6.33 16.16 -15.26
N THR A 224 -7.41 15.37 -15.32
CA THR A 224 -8.68 15.67 -14.65
C THR A 224 -8.77 14.92 -13.31
N ILE A 225 -9.56 15.45 -12.37
CA ILE A 225 -9.82 14.78 -11.10
C ILE A 225 -10.74 13.58 -11.37
N VAL A 226 -10.26 12.38 -11.00
CA VAL A 226 -11.04 11.15 -11.13
C VAL A 226 -11.94 11.00 -9.91
N TYR A 227 -11.40 11.23 -8.71
CA TYR A 227 -12.15 11.27 -7.45
C TYR A 227 -11.42 12.09 -6.39
N SER A 228 -12.15 12.43 -5.31
CA SER A 228 -11.60 13.16 -4.17
C SER A 228 -11.90 12.43 -2.87
N THR A 229 -10.90 12.32 -2.01
CA THR A 229 -11.06 11.86 -0.63
C THR A 229 -10.94 13.07 0.31
N TRP A 230 -11.80 13.13 1.32
CA TRP A 230 -11.86 14.26 2.22
C TRP A 230 -11.43 13.89 3.63
N TYR A 231 -10.70 14.78 4.28
CA TYR A 231 -10.22 14.62 5.64
C TYR A 231 -10.45 15.87 6.45
N THR A 232 -10.66 15.72 7.76
CA THR A 232 -10.54 16.83 8.69
C THR A 232 -9.09 17.31 8.78
N ILE A 233 -8.84 18.46 9.35
CA ILE A 233 -7.47 18.95 9.60
C ILE A 233 -6.65 18.04 10.53
N ASN A 234 -7.32 17.14 11.27
CA ASN A 234 -6.68 16.15 12.15
C ASN A 234 -6.48 14.79 11.46
N GLY A 235 -6.66 14.72 10.11
CA GLY A 235 -6.42 13.51 9.33
C GLY A 235 -7.55 12.47 9.35
N VAL A 236 -8.68 12.76 10.01
CA VAL A 236 -9.82 11.83 10.01
C VAL A 236 -10.56 11.92 8.67
N ARG A 237 -10.71 10.79 7.99
CA ARG A 237 -11.47 10.68 6.72
C ARG A 237 -12.95 11.00 6.97
N VAL A 238 -13.54 11.77 6.09
CA VAL A 238 -14.96 12.16 6.14
C VAL A 238 -15.57 12.06 4.75
N ALA A 239 -16.90 11.95 4.69
CA ALA A 239 -17.61 12.13 3.44
C ALA A 239 -17.42 13.58 2.92
N GLU A 240 -17.77 13.85 1.66
CA GLU A 240 -17.69 15.21 1.13
C GLU A 240 -18.39 16.19 2.08
N PRO A 241 -17.64 17.16 2.64
CA PRO A 241 -18.15 17.97 3.73
C PRO A 241 -19.18 19.00 3.22
N LYS A 242 -20.32 19.01 3.89
CA LYS A 242 -21.40 19.98 3.68
C LYS A 242 -21.47 21.07 4.77
N ARG A 243 -20.62 20.94 5.80
CA ARG A 243 -20.58 21.90 6.91
C ARG A 243 -19.42 22.87 6.72
N ARG A 244 -19.66 24.11 7.12
CA ARG A 244 -18.60 25.13 7.18
C ARG A 244 -17.40 24.63 7.98
N GLY A 245 -16.22 24.75 7.39
CA GLY A 245 -14.98 24.30 8.02
C GLY A 245 -13.79 24.24 7.08
N ILE A 246 -12.65 23.88 7.61
CA ILE A 246 -11.43 23.64 6.86
C ILE A 246 -11.23 22.14 6.77
N TYR A 247 -11.01 21.67 5.53
CA TYR A 247 -10.82 20.25 5.23
C TYR A 247 -9.60 20.08 4.32
N ILE A 248 -9.06 18.90 4.31
CA ILE A 248 -8.05 18.47 3.36
C ILE A 248 -8.75 17.61 2.32
N ARG A 249 -8.65 17.99 1.06
CA ARG A 249 -9.11 17.18 -0.07
C ARG A 249 -7.90 16.58 -0.78
N GLN A 250 -7.89 15.29 -0.93
CA GLN A 250 -6.92 14.56 -1.72
C GLN A 250 -7.61 14.14 -3.03
N ASP A 251 -7.15 14.71 -4.13
CA ASP A 251 -7.65 14.43 -5.48
C ASP A 251 -6.74 13.41 -6.15
N MET A 252 -7.32 12.33 -6.66
CA MET A 252 -6.66 11.43 -7.58
C MET A 252 -6.88 11.96 -9.00
N MET A 253 -5.80 12.13 -9.72
CA MET A 253 -5.82 12.65 -11.08
C MET A 253 -5.85 11.50 -12.09
N SER A 254 -6.35 11.76 -13.30
CA SER A 254 -6.44 10.77 -14.39
C SER A 254 -5.07 10.24 -14.88
N ASP A 255 -3.99 10.92 -14.54
CA ASP A 255 -2.62 10.51 -14.81
C ASP A 255 -1.99 9.68 -13.68
N GLY A 256 -2.80 9.29 -12.66
CA GLY A 256 -2.35 8.53 -11.49
C GLY A 256 -1.68 9.38 -10.41
N THR A 257 -1.52 10.69 -10.62
CA THR A 257 -0.94 11.58 -9.60
C THR A 257 -1.98 11.95 -8.53
N ARG A 258 -1.51 12.25 -7.31
CA ARG A 258 -2.34 12.73 -6.21
C ARG A 258 -2.07 14.22 -5.97
N LYS A 259 -3.14 14.98 -5.85
CA LYS A 259 -3.07 16.39 -5.50
C LYS A 259 -3.79 16.63 -4.18
N THR A 260 -3.08 17.16 -3.19
CA THR A 260 -3.68 17.49 -1.87
C THR A 260 -3.94 18.98 -1.81
N VAL A 261 -5.17 19.34 -1.45
CA VAL A 261 -5.63 20.73 -1.40
C VAL A 261 -6.31 21.01 -0.06
N LYS A 262 -5.95 22.12 0.57
CA LYS A 262 -6.71 22.65 1.72
C LYS A 262 -7.94 23.38 1.19
N VAL A 263 -9.12 22.95 1.59
CA VAL A 263 -10.41 23.50 1.14
C VAL A 263 -11.14 24.12 2.30
N MET A 264 -11.63 25.33 2.09
CA MET A 264 -12.53 26.00 3.05
C MET A 264 -13.96 25.93 2.49
N ILE A 265 -14.85 25.22 3.17
CA ILE A 265 -16.28 25.22 2.89
C ILE A 265 -16.89 26.45 3.57
N ARG A 266 -17.52 27.29 2.78
CA ARG A 266 -18.30 28.46 3.22
C ARG A 266 -19.77 28.15 2.92
N GLU A 267 -20.68 28.62 3.74
CA GLU A 267 -22.11 28.55 3.43
C GLU A 267 -22.42 29.25 2.11
#